data_d5b3b2813a3760c3b7800c20cff889a2
#
_entry.id   d5b3b2813a3760c3b7800c20cff889a2
#
_cell.length_a   1.000
_cell.length_b   1.000
_cell.length_c   1.000
_cell.angle_alpha   90.00
_cell.angle_beta   90.00
_cell.angle_gamma   90.00
#
_symmetry.space_group_name_H-M   'P 1'
#
loop_
_entity.id
_entity.type
_entity.pdbx_description
1 polymer ?
#
loop_
_entity_poly.entity_id
_entity_poly.type
_entity_poly.pdbx_seq_one_letter_code
_entity_poly.pdbx_strand_id
1 'polypeptide(L)'
;LCDRRQRQMCIRDRFAEKNKFLPRYHRMTNRLSAYIIDKLRDAVTYTSVAREMNLSVNTVIRVFGVVDYGHKNLPSALSIDEFKGNTGGEKYQCIITDPVKKVVLDILPARTEVCLTKYFAKFSKSERENVKYFVSDMWKPFANIATAWFKNSKQIVDKYHWIRQVNWAFESVRKEEQKKFSKTHRRYFKKSRFLLLKRFDKLTDEQKQQVNIMLYASPTLSTAHFYKEDFLKILDCKDRETAKKPMADWINWAYNCDIPQFVKCAKTMMNWLTGILNSFTTTITNGFTEGCNNKIKVLKRNAYGFRNFKRFRNRILHMF
;
A
#
# COMPACT_ATOMS: atom_id res chain seq x y z
N LEU A 1 44.41 7.52 -63.25
CA LEU A 1 43.75 8.61 -62.51
C LEU A 1 42.31 8.24 -62.33
N CYS A 2 41.94 7.80 -61.16
CA CYS A 2 40.56 7.48 -60.79
C CYS A 2 39.72 8.75 -60.74
N ASP A 3 38.65 8.79 -61.55
CA ASP A 3 37.75 9.94 -61.64
C ASP A 3 37.26 10.38 -60.29
N ARG A 4 37.14 11.67 -60.03
CA ARG A 4 36.57 12.24 -58.77
C ARG A 4 35.26 11.62 -58.38
N ARG A 5 34.43 11.19 -59.32
CA ARG A 5 33.14 10.52 -59.08
C ARG A 5 33.32 9.11 -58.51
N GLN A 6 34.34 8.37 -58.99
CA GLN A 6 34.66 7.04 -58.44
C GLN A 6 35.24 7.14 -57.03
N ARG A 7 36.07 8.15 -56.74
CA ARG A 7 36.53 8.39 -55.36
C ARG A 7 35.40 8.75 -54.42
N GLN A 8 34.41 9.51 -54.86
CA GLN A 8 33.21 9.80 -54.02
C GLN A 8 32.30 8.58 -53.82
N MET A 9 32.21 7.66 -54.79
CA MET A 9 31.51 6.38 -54.62
C MET A 9 32.23 5.49 -53.61
N CYS A 10 33.56 5.32 -53.71
CA CYS A 10 34.33 4.53 -52.75
C CYS A 10 34.28 5.05 -51.31
N ILE A 11 34.16 6.37 -51.11
CA ILE A 11 34.02 6.95 -49.76
C ILE A 11 32.59 6.75 -49.19
N ARG A 12 31.59 6.44 -50.03
CA ARG A 12 30.20 6.20 -49.61
C ARG A 12 29.86 4.74 -49.40
N ASP A 13 30.70 3.81 -49.80
CA ASP A 13 30.52 2.39 -49.55
C ASP A 13 30.73 2.10 -48.05
N ARG A 14 29.63 2.10 -47.31
CA ARG A 14 29.64 1.66 -45.94
C ARG A 14 29.49 0.16 -45.89
N PHE A 15 30.59 -0.55 -45.62
CA PHE A 15 30.54 -1.96 -45.26
C PHE A 15 29.84 -2.10 -43.91
N ALA A 16 28.67 -2.73 -43.89
CA ALA A 16 28.08 -3.22 -42.68
C ALA A 16 28.38 -4.70 -42.50
N GLU A 17 29.31 -5.02 -41.66
CA GLU A 17 29.64 -6.40 -41.32
C GLU A 17 28.41 -7.08 -40.70
N LYS A 18 28.05 -8.28 -41.21
CA LYS A 18 26.95 -9.07 -40.65
C LYS A 18 27.41 -9.71 -39.36
N ASN A 19 27.01 -9.14 -38.25
CA ASN A 19 27.36 -9.62 -36.94
C ASN A 19 26.15 -10.38 -36.32
N LYS A 20 26.37 -11.62 -35.84
CA LYS A 20 25.30 -12.48 -35.28
C LYS A 20 24.78 -12.01 -33.93
N PHE A 21 25.56 -11.25 -33.15
CA PHE A 21 25.22 -10.78 -31.81
C PHE A 21 24.78 -9.31 -31.75
N LEU A 22 24.90 -8.56 -32.85
CA LEU A 22 24.44 -7.17 -32.95
C LEU A 22 23.35 -7.07 -34.04
N PRO A 23 22.12 -6.75 -33.72
CA PRO A 23 21.07 -6.56 -34.72
C PRO A 23 21.45 -5.41 -35.69
N ARG A 24 21.04 -5.56 -36.94
CA ARG A 24 21.33 -4.55 -38.00
C ARG A 24 20.82 -3.16 -37.52
N TYR A 25 21.64 -2.15 -37.72
CA TYR A 25 21.41 -0.75 -37.30
C TYR A 25 21.39 -0.52 -35.78
N HIS A 26 21.66 -1.53 -34.96
CA HIS A 26 21.76 -1.35 -33.52
C HIS A 26 23.22 -1.04 -33.11
N ARG A 27 23.38 -0.24 -32.05
CA ARG A 27 24.69 0.09 -31.44
C ARG A 27 24.87 -0.62 -30.09
N MET A 28 23.96 -1.53 -29.73
CA MET A 28 23.95 -2.25 -28.47
C MET A 28 23.51 -3.69 -28.72
N THR A 29 24.17 -4.64 -28.08
CA THR A 29 23.83 -6.06 -28.16
C THR A 29 22.52 -6.34 -27.42
N ASN A 30 21.78 -7.35 -27.85
CA ASN A 30 20.58 -7.80 -27.14
C ASN A 30 20.87 -8.24 -25.70
N ARG A 31 22.07 -8.85 -25.49
CA ARG A 31 22.51 -9.25 -24.13
C ARG A 31 22.67 -8.06 -23.21
N LEU A 32 23.25 -6.96 -23.64
CA LEU A 32 23.37 -5.74 -22.82
C LEU A 32 22.00 -5.12 -22.54
N SER A 33 21.11 -5.10 -23.54
CA SER A 33 19.73 -4.62 -23.35
C SER A 33 18.98 -5.45 -22.31
N ALA A 34 19.07 -6.79 -22.37
CA ALA A 34 18.47 -7.69 -21.40
C ALA A 34 19.05 -7.49 -19.99
N TYR A 35 20.37 -7.32 -19.88
CA TYR A 35 21.02 -7.06 -18.60
C TYR A 35 20.56 -5.73 -17.95
N ILE A 36 20.44 -4.65 -18.76
CA ILE A 36 19.90 -3.37 -18.29
C ILE A 36 18.48 -3.54 -17.75
N ILE A 37 17.63 -4.29 -18.46
CA ILE A 37 16.25 -4.54 -18.05
C ILE A 37 16.26 -5.34 -16.73
N ASP A 38 17.04 -6.40 -16.63
CA ASP A 38 17.12 -7.24 -15.44
C ASP A 38 17.60 -6.47 -14.21
N LYS A 39 18.66 -5.66 -14.33
CA LYS A 39 19.15 -4.77 -13.27
C LYS A 39 18.08 -3.84 -12.73
N LEU A 40 17.14 -3.43 -13.57
CA LEU A 40 16.05 -2.54 -13.18
C LEU A 40 14.93 -3.27 -12.42
N ARG A 41 15.04 -4.56 -12.11
CA ARG A 41 14.16 -5.27 -11.15
C ARG A 41 14.42 -4.81 -9.71
N ASP A 42 15.63 -4.39 -9.41
CA ASP A 42 15.98 -3.87 -8.10
C ASP A 42 15.50 -2.42 -7.91
N ALA A 43 15.49 -1.94 -6.69
CA ALA A 43 15.14 -0.56 -6.36
C ALA A 43 16.27 0.45 -6.68
N VAL A 44 17.00 0.21 -7.80
CA VAL A 44 18.08 1.05 -8.30
C VAL A 44 17.58 2.17 -9.21
N THR A 45 18.40 3.18 -9.44
CA THR A 45 18.05 4.31 -10.30
C THR A 45 18.52 4.07 -11.76
N TYR A 46 17.87 4.74 -12.72
CA TYR A 46 18.37 4.77 -14.10
C TYR A 46 19.80 5.31 -14.16
N THR A 47 20.12 6.30 -13.32
CA THR A 47 21.46 6.91 -13.25
C THR A 47 22.51 5.93 -12.74
N SER A 48 22.20 5.11 -11.73
CA SER A 48 23.16 4.11 -11.22
C SER A 48 23.43 3.03 -12.25
N VAL A 49 22.39 2.53 -12.94
CA VAL A 49 22.56 1.54 -14.03
C VAL A 49 23.32 2.14 -15.20
N ALA A 50 23.04 3.39 -15.58
CA ALA A 50 23.76 4.08 -16.65
C ALA A 50 25.26 4.21 -16.34
N ARG A 51 25.61 4.55 -15.10
CA ARG A 51 26.99 4.65 -14.62
C ARG A 51 27.68 3.29 -14.64
N GLU A 52 27.04 2.25 -14.13
CA GLU A 52 27.58 0.88 -14.10
C GLU A 52 27.87 0.35 -15.51
N MET A 53 27.00 0.67 -16.49
CA MET A 53 27.13 0.21 -17.89
C MET A 53 27.89 1.18 -18.78
N ASN A 54 28.40 2.28 -18.25
CA ASN A 54 29.05 3.36 -19.01
C ASN A 54 28.18 3.87 -20.17
N LEU A 55 26.89 4.08 -19.89
CA LEU A 55 25.88 4.54 -20.85
C LEU A 55 25.27 5.86 -20.42
N SER A 56 24.63 6.57 -21.36
CA SER A 56 23.80 7.70 -21.00
C SER A 56 22.50 7.25 -20.31
N VAL A 57 22.01 8.05 -19.34
CA VAL A 57 20.75 7.80 -18.66
C VAL A 57 19.57 7.68 -19.65
N ASN A 58 19.59 8.50 -20.71
CA ASN A 58 18.57 8.46 -21.76
C ASN A 58 18.60 7.13 -22.54
N THR A 59 19.77 6.51 -22.73
CA THR A 59 19.88 5.18 -23.34
C THR A 59 19.23 4.13 -22.47
N VAL A 60 19.51 4.11 -21.17
CA VAL A 60 18.90 3.18 -20.21
C VAL A 60 17.37 3.35 -20.16
N ILE A 61 16.88 4.60 -20.11
CA ILE A 61 15.45 4.91 -20.15
C ILE A 61 14.80 4.40 -21.46
N ARG A 62 15.45 4.57 -22.60
CA ARG A 62 14.94 4.12 -23.90
C ARG A 62 14.90 2.59 -23.98
N VAL A 63 15.97 1.91 -23.52
CA VAL A 63 16.01 0.43 -23.46
C VAL A 63 14.88 -0.10 -22.59
N PHE A 64 14.69 0.47 -21.39
CA PHE A 64 13.60 0.05 -20.50
C PHE A 64 12.21 0.44 -21.03
N GLY A 65 12.12 1.47 -21.86
CA GLY A 65 10.87 1.96 -22.45
C GLY A 65 10.19 0.97 -23.41
N VAL A 66 10.89 -0.07 -23.86
CA VAL A 66 10.31 -1.15 -24.69
C VAL A 66 9.54 -2.17 -23.87
N VAL A 67 9.76 -2.20 -22.54
CA VAL A 67 9.05 -3.12 -21.65
C VAL A 67 7.62 -2.61 -21.47
N ASP A 68 6.65 -3.42 -21.83
CA ASP A 68 5.23 -3.15 -21.60
C ASP A 68 4.60 -4.27 -20.78
N TYR A 69 3.82 -3.86 -19.79
CA TYR A 69 3.05 -4.75 -18.94
C TYR A 69 1.58 -4.65 -19.35
N GLY A 70 1.11 -5.62 -20.09
CA GLY A 70 -0.29 -5.75 -20.46
C GLY A 70 -1.22 -5.85 -19.26
N HIS A 71 -2.51 -5.84 -19.51
CA HIS A 71 -3.51 -6.05 -18.47
C HIS A 71 -3.51 -7.51 -18.01
N LYS A 72 -3.52 -7.71 -16.69
CA LYS A 72 -3.72 -9.03 -16.08
C LYS A 72 -5.21 -9.22 -15.80
N ASN A 73 -5.71 -10.45 -15.90
CA ASN A 73 -7.09 -10.80 -15.56
C ASN A 73 -7.37 -10.53 -14.07
N LEU A 74 -8.64 -10.29 -13.74
CA LEU A 74 -9.05 -10.09 -12.36
C LEU A 74 -8.97 -11.42 -11.58
N PRO A 75 -8.36 -11.44 -10.39
CA PRO A 75 -8.32 -12.62 -9.52
C PRO A 75 -9.63 -12.77 -8.73
N SER A 76 -9.81 -13.91 -8.08
CA SER A 76 -10.92 -14.12 -7.15
C SER A 76 -10.85 -13.27 -5.88
N ALA A 77 -9.66 -12.82 -5.49
CA ALA A 77 -9.44 -11.89 -4.39
C ALA A 77 -8.67 -10.68 -4.91
N LEU A 78 -9.23 -9.51 -4.74
CA LEU A 78 -8.66 -8.24 -5.18
C LEU A 78 -8.36 -7.38 -3.95
N SER A 79 -7.14 -6.85 -3.88
CA SER A 79 -6.79 -5.86 -2.87
C SER A 79 -6.42 -4.54 -3.52
N ILE A 80 -6.88 -3.46 -2.92
CA ILE A 80 -6.65 -2.10 -3.39
C ILE A 80 -6.17 -1.24 -2.22
N ASP A 81 -5.16 -0.42 -2.49
CA ASP A 81 -4.61 0.51 -1.51
C ASP A 81 -4.03 1.74 -2.21
N GLU A 82 -3.77 2.80 -1.44
CA GLU A 82 -3.17 4.02 -1.93
C GLU A 82 -1.72 4.18 -1.46
N PHE A 83 -0.94 4.86 -2.28
CA PHE A 83 0.38 5.32 -1.86
C PHE A 83 0.70 6.72 -2.37
N LYS A 84 1.54 7.43 -1.63
CA LYS A 84 1.97 8.78 -2.01
C LYS A 84 3.05 8.72 -3.08
N GLY A 85 2.65 8.74 -4.35
CA GLY A 85 3.56 8.68 -5.50
C GLY A 85 4.06 10.06 -5.93
N ASN A 86 3.23 11.11 -5.88
CA ASN A 86 3.52 12.47 -6.36
C ASN A 86 3.97 12.48 -7.83
N THR A 87 3.23 11.82 -8.71
CA THR A 87 3.60 11.63 -10.12
C THR A 87 2.42 11.98 -11.02
N GLY A 88 2.69 12.61 -12.16
CA GLY A 88 1.64 12.94 -13.14
C GLY A 88 0.61 13.98 -12.67
N GLY A 89 1.00 14.88 -11.76
CA GLY A 89 0.09 15.88 -11.19
C GLY A 89 -0.72 15.39 -9.98
N GLU A 90 -0.75 14.08 -9.71
CA GLU A 90 -1.51 13.49 -8.62
C GLU A 90 -0.63 13.15 -7.42
N LYS A 91 -1.12 13.49 -6.22
CA LYS A 91 -0.42 13.21 -4.96
C LYS A 91 -0.47 11.73 -4.60
N TYR A 92 -1.60 11.09 -4.78
CA TYR A 92 -1.85 9.71 -4.43
C TYR A 92 -2.16 8.88 -5.67
N GLN A 93 -1.41 7.80 -5.85
CA GLN A 93 -1.63 6.73 -6.80
C GLN A 93 -2.27 5.53 -6.11
N CYS A 94 -2.83 4.64 -6.91
CA CYS A 94 -3.48 3.45 -6.40
C CYS A 94 -2.76 2.19 -6.89
N ILE A 95 -2.58 1.23 -6.00
CA ILE A 95 -2.06 -0.11 -6.31
C ILE A 95 -3.18 -1.13 -6.25
N ILE A 96 -3.19 -2.02 -7.22
CA ILE A 96 -4.14 -3.15 -7.30
C ILE A 96 -3.34 -4.44 -7.29
N THR A 97 -3.70 -5.36 -6.39
CA THR A 97 -2.98 -6.62 -6.19
C THR A 97 -3.91 -7.82 -6.09
N ASP A 98 -3.36 -8.99 -6.34
CA ASP A 98 -3.89 -10.27 -5.88
C ASP A 98 -3.21 -10.61 -4.55
N PRO A 99 -3.91 -10.50 -3.41
CA PRO A 99 -3.30 -10.76 -2.10
C PRO A 99 -3.05 -12.24 -1.84
N VAL A 100 -3.75 -13.13 -2.57
CA VAL A 100 -3.61 -14.60 -2.43
C VAL A 100 -2.38 -15.09 -3.19
N LYS A 101 -2.28 -14.74 -4.48
CA LYS A 101 -1.12 -15.10 -5.32
C LYS A 101 0.08 -14.22 -5.09
N LYS A 102 -0.05 -13.14 -4.31
CA LYS A 102 1.00 -12.16 -4.04
C LYS A 102 1.56 -11.54 -5.33
N VAL A 103 0.67 -11.06 -6.19
CA VAL A 103 1.01 -10.45 -7.48
C VAL A 103 0.47 -9.03 -7.54
N VAL A 104 1.28 -8.08 -8.00
CA VAL A 104 0.83 -6.74 -8.37
C VAL A 104 0.16 -6.82 -9.73
N LEU A 105 -1.11 -6.41 -9.81
CA LEU A 105 -1.88 -6.42 -11.06
C LEU A 105 -1.63 -5.15 -11.86
N ASP A 106 -1.79 -4.00 -11.22
CA ASP A 106 -1.57 -2.72 -11.86
C ASP A 106 -1.33 -1.58 -10.85
N ILE A 107 -0.84 -0.46 -11.37
CA ILE A 107 -0.71 0.82 -10.68
C ILE A 107 -1.51 1.86 -11.45
N LEU A 108 -2.39 2.59 -10.77
CA LEU A 108 -3.23 3.62 -11.39
C LEU A 108 -2.70 5.03 -11.05
N PRO A 109 -2.89 5.99 -11.97
CA PRO A 109 -2.37 7.35 -11.81
C PRO A 109 -3.01 8.11 -10.65
N ALA A 110 -4.25 7.75 -10.27
CA ALA A 110 -4.98 8.39 -9.19
C ALA A 110 -5.84 7.35 -8.45
N ARG A 111 -6.23 7.68 -7.20
CA ARG A 111 -7.16 6.90 -6.39
C ARG A 111 -8.63 7.28 -6.56
N THR A 112 -8.94 8.26 -7.41
CA THR A 112 -10.29 8.80 -7.59
C THR A 112 -11.26 7.76 -8.16
N GLU A 113 -12.55 7.84 -7.80
CA GLU A 113 -13.59 6.96 -8.33
C GLU A 113 -13.62 6.95 -9.85
N VAL A 114 -13.42 8.11 -10.49
CA VAL A 114 -13.36 8.25 -11.95
C VAL A 114 -12.22 7.41 -12.55
N CYS A 115 -11.04 7.45 -11.93
CA CYS A 115 -9.88 6.68 -12.39
C CYS A 115 -10.12 5.17 -12.23
N LEU A 116 -10.65 4.77 -11.09
CA LEU A 116 -10.98 3.38 -10.78
C LEU A 116 -12.08 2.84 -11.69
N THR A 117 -13.14 3.61 -11.92
CA THR A 117 -14.22 3.28 -12.85
C THR A 117 -13.70 3.05 -14.27
N LYS A 118 -12.86 3.97 -14.78
CA LYS A 118 -12.23 3.81 -16.10
C LYS A 118 -11.35 2.57 -16.19
N TYR A 119 -10.71 2.19 -15.11
CA TYR A 119 -9.88 0.99 -15.06
C TYR A 119 -10.74 -0.28 -15.07
N PHE A 120 -11.72 -0.40 -14.16
CA PHE A 120 -12.53 -1.60 -14.02
C PHE A 120 -13.56 -1.78 -15.16
N ALA A 121 -13.90 -0.72 -15.88
CA ALA A 121 -14.72 -0.80 -17.10
C ALA A 121 -14.04 -1.59 -18.24
N LYS A 122 -12.73 -1.77 -18.22
CA LYS A 122 -11.98 -2.55 -19.23
C LYS A 122 -12.20 -4.07 -19.10
N PHE A 123 -12.65 -4.53 -17.95
CA PHE A 123 -12.89 -5.94 -17.69
C PHE A 123 -14.32 -6.32 -18.00
N SER A 124 -14.53 -7.53 -18.51
CA SER A 124 -15.85 -8.05 -18.80
C SER A 124 -16.70 -8.16 -17.52
N LYS A 125 -18.01 -8.19 -17.68
CA LYS A 125 -18.94 -8.42 -16.56
C LYS A 125 -18.64 -9.74 -15.85
N SER A 126 -18.37 -10.80 -16.60
CA SER A 126 -18.02 -12.12 -16.07
C SER A 126 -16.77 -12.10 -15.21
N GLU A 127 -15.69 -11.42 -15.64
CA GLU A 127 -14.46 -11.30 -14.83
C GLU A 127 -14.72 -10.57 -13.52
N ARG A 128 -15.52 -9.51 -13.53
CA ARG A 128 -15.86 -8.74 -12.32
C ARG A 128 -16.74 -9.55 -11.36
N GLU A 129 -17.66 -10.34 -11.86
CA GLU A 129 -18.54 -11.21 -11.07
C GLU A 129 -17.79 -12.40 -10.45
N ASN A 130 -16.65 -12.79 -11.02
CA ASN A 130 -15.77 -13.83 -10.46
C ASN A 130 -14.93 -13.35 -9.25
N VAL A 131 -14.88 -12.05 -8.98
CA VAL A 131 -14.21 -11.52 -7.78
C VAL A 131 -15.06 -11.82 -6.56
N LYS A 132 -14.56 -12.68 -5.66
CA LYS A 132 -15.25 -13.11 -4.43
C LYS A 132 -14.93 -12.25 -3.22
N TYR A 133 -13.75 -11.66 -3.19
CA TYR A 133 -13.26 -10.84 -2.08
C TYR A 133 -12.67 -9.53 -2.59
N PHE A 134 -13.09 -8.43 -2.00
CA PHE A 134 -12.55 -7.10 -2.26
C PHE A 134 -11.99 -6.52 -0.96
N VAL A 135 -10.67 -6.42 -0.85
CA VAL A 135 -9.96 -5.97 0.34
C VAL A 135 -9.52 -4.53 0.16
N SER A 136 -9.85 -3.65 1.09
CA SER A 136 -9.42 -2.26 1.08
C SER A 136 -9.30 -1.69 2.50
N ASP A 137 -8.78 -0.47 2.58
CA ASP A 137 -8.87 0.34 3.78
C ASP A 137 -10.30 0.92 3.98
N MET A 138 -10.47 1.76 5.02
CA MET A 138 -11.74 2.41 5.36
C MET A 138 -11.95 3.72 4.58
N TRP A 139 -11.71 3.70 3.26
CA TRP A 139 -11.93 4.85 2.40
C TRP A 139 -13.17 4.67 1.54
N LYS A 140 -14.14 5.59 1.69
CA LYS A 140 -15.47 5.48 1.09
C LYS A 140 -15.48 5.25 -0.42
N PRO A 141 -14.64 5.93 -1.23
CA PRO A 141 -14.57 5.68 -2.67
C PRO A 141 -14.22 4.24 -3.04
N PHE A 142 -13.36 3.55 -2.26
CA PHE A 142 -13.07 2.13 -2.53
C PHE A 142 -14.29 1.25 -2.27
N ALA A 143 -15.05 1.53 -1.20
CA ALA A 143 -16.30 0.82 -0.92
C ALA A 143 -17.36 1.06 -2.01
N ASN A 144 -17.46 2.30 -2.52
CA ASN A 144 -18.37 2.62 -3.63
C ASN A 144 -18.01 1.82 -4.90
N ILE A 145 -16.73 1.76 -5.24
CA ILE A 145 -16.24 0.95 -6.36
C ILE A 145 -16.53 -0.53 -6.16
N ALA A 146 -16.30 -1.07 -4.96
CA ALA A 146 -16.60 -2.47 -4.66
C ALA A 146 -18.10 -2.77 -4.87
N THR A 147 -18.98 -1.94 -4.36
CA THR A 147 -20.43 -2.08 -4.51
C THR A 147 -20.89 -1.96 -5.96
N ALA A 148 -20.34 -1.00 -6.71
CA ALA A 148 -20.77 -0.73 -8.08
C ALA A 148 -20.27 -1.78 -9.08
N TRP A 149 -19.02 -2.23 -8.93
CA TRP A 149 -18.33 -3.03 -9.95
C TRP A 149 -18.21 -4.52 -9.59
N PHE A 150 -18.24 -4.88 -8.30
CA PHE A 150 -17.98 -6.25 -7.81
C PHE A 150 -19.14 -6.73 -6.95
N LYS A 151 -20.33 -6.81 -7.53
CA LYS A 151 -21.60 -7.12 -6.83
C LYS A 151 -21.59 -8.42 -6.05
N ASN A 152 -20.84 -9.43 -6.52
CA ASN A 152 -20.73 -10.75 -5.88
C ASN A 152 -19.62 -10.80 -4.83
N SER A 153 -18.83 -9.73 -4.66
CA SER A 153 -17.70 -9.73 -3.74
C SER A 153 -18.12 -9.42 -2.31
N LYS A 154 -17.47 -10.10 -1.37
CA LYS A 154 -17.49 -9.69 0.05
C LYS A 154 -16.46 -8.58 0.24
N GLN A 155 -16.92 -7.39 0.65
CA GLN A 155 -16.03 -6.30 1.02
C GLN A 155 -15.39 -6.59 2.36
N ILE A 156 -14.07 -6.54 2.43
CA ILE A 156 -13.28 -6.79 3.62
C ILE A 156 -12.49 -5.52 3.94
N VAL A 157 -12.66 -5.03 5.16
CA VAL A 157 -11.80 -3.97 5.70
C VAL A 157 -10.59 -4.62 6.38
N ASP A 158 -9.41 -4.20 5.97
CA ASP A 158 -8.17 -4.73 6.55
C ASP A 158 -8.07 -4.47 8.06
N LYS A 159 -7.69 -5.51 8.81
CA LYS A 159 -7.66 -5.51 10.29
C LYS A 159 -6.78 -4.39 10.85
N TYR A 160 -5.64 -4.12 10.25
CA TYR A 160 -4.75 -3.06 10.70
C TYR A 160 -5.44 -1.68 10.75
N HIS A 161 -6.25 -1.37 9.75
CA HIS A 161 -6.89 -0.06 9.63
C HIS A 161 -7.96 0.20 10.71
N TRP A 162 -8.81 -0.78 11.02
CA TRP A 162 -9.83 -0.57 12.05
C TRP A 162 -9.28 -0.72 13.48
N ILE A 163 -8.30 -1.60 13.73
CA ILE A 163 -7.58 -1.66 15.02
C ILE A 163 -6.87 -0.32 15.29
N ARG A 164 -6.27 0.27 14.27
CA ARG A 164 -5.61 1.57 14.35
C ARG A 164 -6.56 2.70 14.78
N GLN A 165 -7.84 2.65 14.41
CA GLN A 165 -8.82 3.66 14.86
C GLN A 165 -8.97 3.68 16.39
N VAL A 166 -9.05 2.52 17.02
CA VAL A 166 -9.11 2.41 18.48
C VAL A 166 -7.82 2.90 19.13
N ASN A 167 -6.68 2.49 18.59
CA ASN A 167 -5.39 2.96 19.08
C ASN A 167 -5.24 4.49 18.95
N TRP A 168 -5.76 5.10 17.90
CA TRP A 168 -5.76 6.56 17.73
C TRP A 168 -6.71 7.27 18.71
N ALA A 169 -7.90 6.72 18.95
CA ALA A 169 -8.81 7.24 19.94
C ALA A 169 -8.16 7.24 21.33
N PHE A 170 -7.60 6.10 21.73
CA PHE A 170 -6.87 5.97 22.99
C PHE A 170 -5.68 6.91 23.10
N GLU A 171 -4.84 7.00 22.05
CA GLU A 171 -3.66 7.86 22.04
C GLU A 171 -4.02 9.35 22.10
N SER A 172 -5.17 9.74 21.55
CA SER A 172 -5.67 11.11 21.67
C SER A 172 -6.07 11.42 23.12
N VAL A 173 -6.79 10.53 23.78
CA VAL A 173 -7.11 10.66 25.22
C VAL A 173 -5.83 10.76 26.05
N ARG A 174 -4.89 9.83 25.84
CA ARG A 174 -3.59 9.84 26.54
C ARG A 174 -2.88 11.18 26.40
N LYS A 175 -2.82 11.77 25.20
CA LYS A 175 -2.19 13.06 24.96
C LYS A 175 -2.90 14.22 25.67
N GLU A 176 -4.23 14.18 25.75
CA GLU A 176 -5.03 15.21 26.44
C GLU A 176 -4.82 15.10 27.95
N GLU A 177 -4.90 13.92 28.53
CA GLU A 177 -4.62 13.69 29.94
C GLU A 177 -3.19 14.09 30.31
N GLN A 178 -2.22 13.74 29.47
CA GLN A 178 -0.81 14.09 29.68
C GLN A 178 -0.59 15.62 29.77
N LYS A 179 -1.41 16.44 29.10
CA LYS A 179 -1.30 17.90 29.17
C LYS A 179 -1.71 18.47 30.54
N LYS A 180 -2.53 17.74 31.30
CA LYS A 180 -2.99 18.13 32.64
C LYS A 180 -1.94 17.95 33.73
N PHE A 181 -0.91 17.14 33.45
CA PHE A 181 0.14 16.79 34.41
C PHE A 181 1.32 17.79 34.41
N SER A 182 2.08 17.85 35.52
CA SER A 182 3.33 18.57 35.63
C SER A 182 4.36 18.10 34.60
N LYS A 183 5.40 18.92 34.34
CA LYS A 183 6.45 18.58 33.36
C LYS A 183 7.08 17.21 33.64
N THR A 184 7.31 16.83 34.91
CA THR A 184 7.89 15.56 35.33
C THR A 184 6.97 14.40 35.02
N HIS A 185 5.72 14.45 35.46
CA HIS A 185 4.73 13.43 35.17
C HIS A 185 4.42 13.29 33.68
N ARG A 186 4.34 14.42 32.97
CA ARG A 186 4.15 14.44 31.51
C ARG A 186 5.24 13.69 30.75
N ARG A 187 6.51 13.84 31.19
CA ARG A 187 7.64 13.10 30.60
C ARG A 187 7.53 11.59 30.81
N TYR A 188 7.11 11.18 32.00
CA TYR A 188 6.87 9.78 32.34
C TYR A 188 5.79 9.17 31.45
N PHE A 189 4.64 9.81 31.33
CA PHE A 189 3.56 9.36 30.44
C PHE A 189 3.95 9.30 28.98
N LYS A 190 4.76 10.23 28.48
CA LYS A 190 5.27 10.21 27.12
C LYS A 190 6.12 8.97 26.85
N LYS A 191 7.00 8.62 27.75
CA LYS A 191 7.85 7.42 27.64
C LYS A 191 7.05 6.12 27.73
N SER A 192 5.92 6.11 28.39
CA SER A 192 5.06 4.95 28.62
C SER A 192 4.06 4.66 27.50
N ARG A 193 4.05 5.45 26.43
CA ARG A 193 3.13 5.24 25.29
C ARG A 193 3.08 3.80 24.81
N PHE A 194 4.21 3.14 24.66
CA PHE A 194 4.28 1.76 24.15
C PHE A 194 3.66 0.75 25.13
N LEU A 195 3.82 0.95 26.44
CA LEU A 195 3.20 0.11 27.46
C LEU A 195 1.69 0.21 27.43
N LEU A 196 1.17 1.45 27.34
CA LEU A 196 -0.26 1.73 27.31
C LEU A 196 -0.96 1.27 26.02
N LEU A 197 -0.24 1.22 24.88
CA LEU A 197 -0.78 0.73 23.61
C LEU A 197 -0.68 -0.81 23.49
N LYS A 198 0.28 -1.43 24.17
CA LYS A 198 0.41 -2.88 24.19
C LYS A 198 -0.77 -3.50 24.91
N ARG A 199 -1.20 -4.66 24.49
CA ARG A 199 -2.24 -5.44 25.16
C ARG A 199 -1.81 -5.77 26.59
N PHE A 200 -2.68 -5.53 27.57
CA PHE A 200 -2.32 -5.61 29.00
C PHE A 200 -1.89 -7.01 29.43
N ASP A 201 -2.52 -8.06 28.88
CA ASP A 201 -2.16 -9.46 29.15
C ASP A 201 -0.76 -9.86 28.63
N LYS A 202 -0.19 -9.10 27.69
CA LYS A 202 1.16 -9.31 27.11
C LYS A 202 2.25 -8.50 27.80
N LEU A 203 1.93 -7.80 28.87
CA LEU A 203 2.89 -7.05 29.68
C LEU A 203 3.54 -7.94 30.75
N THR A 204 4.81 -7.65 31.12
CA THR A 204 5.42 -8.23 32.32
C THR A 204 4.77 -7.64 33.57
N ASP A 205 5.00 -8.27 34.73
CA ASP A 205 4.37 -7.80 35.99
C ASP A 205 4.85 -6.42 36.39
N GLU A 206 6.13 -6.10 36.18
CA GLU A 206 6.66 -4.73 36.39
C GLU A 206 5.99 -3.72 35.43
N GLN A 207 5.78 -4.10 34.17
CA GLN A 207 5.10 -3.26 33.18
C GLN A 207 3.63 -3.04 33.56
N LYS A 208 2.93 -4.08 34.05
CA LYS A 208 1.56 -3.97 34.57
C LYS A 208 1.47 -3.00 35.74
N GLN A 209 2.41 -3.09 36.68
CA GLN A 209 2.46 -2.15 37.82
C GLN A 209 2.62 -0.71 37.33
N GLN A 210 3.54 -0.46 36.39
CA GLN A 210 3.71 0.87 35.79
C GLN A 210 2.45 1.38 35.11
N VAL A 211 1.76 0.54 34.32
CA VAL A 211 0.49 0.88 33.70
C VAL A 211 -0.57 1.19 34.75
N ASN A 212 -0.72 0.36 35.80
CA ASN A 212 -1.70 0.57 36.85
C ASN A 212 -1.49 1.91 37.58
N ILE A 213 -0.26 2.29 37.89
CA ILE A 213 0.05 3.60 38.49
C ILE A 213 -0.44 4.75 37.57
N MET A 214 -0.21 4.64 36.25
CA MET A 214 -0.66 5.64 35.30
C MET A 214 -2.18 5.72 35.18
N LEU A 215 -2.85 4.58 35.17
CA LEU A 215 -4.31 4.49 35.12
C LEU A 215 -4.95 5.02 36.41
N TYR A 216 -4.35 4.76 37.56
CA TYR A 216 -4.79 5.32 38.85
C TYR A 216 -4.70 6.85 38.88
N ALA A 217 -3.67 7.43 38.25
CA ALA A 217 -3.47 8.88 38.19
C ALA A 217 -4.50 9.63 37.30
N SER A 218 -5.24 8.92 36.43
CA SER A 218 -6.24 9.52 35.54
C SER A 218 -7.43 8.59 35.30
N PRO A 219 -8.57 8.84 35.92
CA PRO A 219 -9.81 8.06 35.71
C PRO A 219 -10.22 8.02 34.23
N THR A 220 -10.13 9.15 33.51
CA THR A 220 -10.43 9.22 32.07
C THR A 220 -9.52 8.29 31.25
N LEU A 221 -8.22 8.26 31.57
CA LEU A 221 -7.27 7.37 30.90
C LEU A 221 -7.56 5.90 31.24
N SER A 222 -7.97 5.62 32.48
CA SER A 222 -8.36 4.28 32.92
C SER A 222 -9.57 3.76 32.14
N THR A 223 -10.60 4.57 32.02
CA THR A 223 -11.78 4.24 31.21
C THR A 223 -11.44 4.04 29.75
N ALA A 224 -10.62 4.92 29.17
CA ALA A 224 -10.15 4.78 27.78
C ALA A 224 -9.32 3.50 27.57
N HIS A 225 -8.49 3.13 28.56
CA HIS A 225 -7.71 1.90 28.52
C HIS A 225 -8.61 0.67 28.57
N PHE A 226 -9.64 0.69 29.43
CA PHE A 226 -10.65 -0.37 29.49
C PHE A 226 -11.32 -0.59 28.11
N TYR A 227 -11.81 0.47 27.45
CA TYR A 227 -12.39 0.36 26.11
C TYR A 227 -11.40 -0.22 25.08
N LYS A 228 -10.14 0.18 25.16
CA LYS A 228 -9.10 -0.38 24.25
C LYS A 228 -8.88 -1.88 24.52
N GLU A 229 -8.73 -2.28 25.79
CA GLU A 229 -8.50 -3.68 26.14
C GLU A 229 -9.69 -4.57 25.79
N ASP A 230 -10.90 -4.10 26.07
CA ASP A 230 -12.11 -4.84 25.73
C ASP A 230 -12.28 -5.03 24.22
N PHE A 231 -11.99 -3.99 23.45
CA PHE A 231 -11.92 -4.11 22.00
C PHE A 231 -10.87 -5.15 21.53
N LEU A 232 -9.70 -5.19 22.15
CA LEU A 232 -8.64 -6.12 21.75
C LEU A 232 -9.01 -7.58 22.03
N LYS A 233 -9.93 -7.87 22.96
CA LYS A 233 -10.49 -9.23 23.17
C LYS A 233 -11.30 -9.71 21.98
N ILE A 234 -11.96 -8.79 21.23
CA ILE A 234 -12.74 -9.15 20.05
C ILE A 234 -11.85 -9.75 18.95
N LEU A 235 -10.56 -9.39 18.93
CA LEU A 235 -9.60 -9.96 17.97
C LEU A 235 -9.35 -11.45 18.17
N ASP A 236 -9.68 -12.00 19.35
CA ASP A 236 -9.53 -13.42 19.67
C ASP A 236 -10.71 -14.26 19.14
N CYS A 237 -11.78 -13.61 18.63
CA CYS A 237 -12.89 -14.31 17.99
C CYS A 237 -12.41 -15.03 16.73
N LYS A 238 -12.87 -16.28 16.57
CA LYS A 238 -12.40 -17.16 15.48
C LYS A 238 -13.08 -16.86 14.15
N ASP A 239 -14.33 -16.43 14.18
CA ASP A 239 -15.17 -16.23 13.02
C ASP A 239 -16.11 -15.02 13.14
N ARG A 240 -16.86 -14.76 12.09
CA ARG A 240 -17.78 -13.63 12.00
C ARG A 240 -18.91 -13.71 13.03
N GLU A 241 -19.47 -14.86 13.26
CA GLU A 241 -20.64 -15.03 14.13
C GLU A 241 -20.26 -14.82 15.60
N THR A 242 -19.10 -15.34 16.01
CA THR A 242 -18.56 -15.12 17.35
C THR A 242 -18.12 -13.67 17.57
N ALA A 243 -17.67 -12.96 16.54
CA ALA A 243 -17.26 -11.55 16.64
C ALA A 243 -18.43 -10.57 16.59
N LYS A 244 -19.58 -10.95 16.02
CA LYS A 244 -20.71 -10.05 15.74
C LYS A 244 -21.28 -9.39 16.99
N LYS A 245 -21.63 -10.18 18.01
CA LYS A 245 -22.21 -9.66 19.26
C LYS A 245 -21.20 -8.81 20.06
N PRO A 246 -19.98 -9.30 20.37
CA PRO A 246 -18.98 -8.49 21.08
C PRO A 246 -18.65 -7.17 20.37
N MET A 247 -18.59 -7.16 19.04
CA MET A 247 -18.36 -5.93 18.27
C MET A 247 -19.52 -4.96 18.36
N ALA A 248 -20.77 -5.44 18.28
CA ALA A 248 -21.96 -4.60 18.43
C ALA A 248 -22.07 -4.01 19.84
N ASP A 249 -21.84 -4.83 20.86
CA ASP A 249 -21.85 -4.40 22.27
C ASP A 249 -20.77 -3.34 22.51
N TRP A 250 -19.55 -3.58 22.05
CA TRP A 250 -18.46 -2.60 22.17
C TRP A 250 -18.77 -1.27 21.47
N ILE A 251 -19.32 -1.32 20.24
CA ILE A 251 -19.72 -0.10 19.51
C ILE A 251 -20.78 0.67 20.31
N ASN A 252 -21.78 -0.02 20.87
CA ASN A 252 -22.84 0.61 21.65
C ASN A 252 -22.26 1.26 22.91
N TRP A 253 -21.42 0.58 23.67
CA TRP A 253 -20.78 1.14 24.87
C TRP A 253 -19.88 2.33 24.55
N ALA A 254 -19.04 2.22 23.51
CA ALA A 254 -18.16 3.30 23.11
C ALA A 254 -18.91 4.50 22.50
N TYR A 255 -20.08 4.28 21.89
CA TYR A 255 -20.94 5.34 21.38
C TYR A 255 -21.61 6.14 22.50
N ASN A 256 -21.98 5.49 23.60
CA ASN A 256 -22.67 6.10 24.73
C ASN A 256 -21.72 6.51 25.88
N CYS A 257 -20.41 6.46 25.69
CA CYS A 257 -19.45 6.87 26.71
C CYS A 257 -19.18 8.39 26.68
N ASP A 258 -18.68 8.92 27.82
CA ASP A 258 -18.32 10.33 27.96
C ASP A 258 -16.99 10.75 27.33
N ILE A 259 -16.38 9.87 26.51
CA ILE A 259 -15.07 10.12 25.89
C ILE A 259 -15.27 10.40 24.39
N PRO A 260 -15.22 11.67 23.93
CA PRO A 260 -15.55 12.04 22.54
C PRO A 260 -14.72 11.31 21.48
N GLN A 261 -13.48 10.93 21.79
CA GLN A 261 -12.60 10.21 20.89
C GLN A 261 -13.10 8.78 20.63
N PHE A 262 -13.64 8.11 21.64
CA PHE A 262 -14.24 6.78 21.50
C PHE A 262 -15.63 6.85 20.84
N VAL A 263 -16.43 7.88 21.12
CA VAL A 263 -17.71 8.13 20.40
C VAL A 263 -17.45 8.28 18.90
N LYS A 264 -16.44 9.05 18.51
CA LYS A 264 -16.04 9.20 17.09
C LYS A 264 -15.56 7.87 16.50
N CYS A 265 -14.78 7.11 17.26
CA CYS A 265 -14.30 5.80 16.85
C CYS A 265 -15.46 4.83 16.62
N ALA A 266 -16.42 4.76 17.55
CA ALA A 266 -17.61 3.92 17.45
C ALA A 266 -18.46 4.25 16.22
N LYS A 267 -18.68 5.54 15.92
CA LYS A 267 -19.35 5.97 14.67
C LYS A 267 -18.63 5.45 13.42
N THR A 268 -17.30 5.51 13.43
CA THR A 268 -16.49 4.99 12.32
C THR A 268 -16.67 3.48 12.21
N MET A 269 -16.57 2.73 13.31
CA MET A 269 -16.76 1.27 13.34
C MET A 269 -18.16 0.86 12.86
N MET A 270 -19.19 1.59 13.26
CA MET A 270 -20.58 1.37 12.83
C MET A 270 -20.72 1.48 11.31
N ASN A 271 -20.14 2.53 10.72
CA ASN A 271 -20.19 2.75 9.26
C ASN A 271 -19.49 1.65 8.45
N TRP A 272 -18.53 0.94 9.05
CA TRP A 272 -17.74 -0.11 8.41
C TRP A 272 -18.00 -1.51 8.97
N LEU A 273 -19.01 -1.67 9.81
CA LEU A 273 -19.27 -2.89 10.59
C LEU A 273 -19.30 -4.15 9.72
N THR A 274 -20.01 -4.13 8.59
CA THR A 274 -20.10 -5.28 7.68
C THR A 274 -18.73 -5.68 7.15
N GLY A 275 -17.92 -4.71 6.69
CA GLY A 275 -16.58 -4.97 6.16
C GLY A 275 -15.60 -5.44 7.24
N ILE A 276 -15.74 -4.92 8.47
CA ILE A 276 -14.96 -5.34 9.64
C ILE A 276 -15.31 -6.79 9.99
N LEU A 277 -16.59 -7.13 10.11
CA LEU A 277 -17.04 -8.49 10.41
C LEU A 277 -16.63 -9.48 9.30
N ASN A 278 -16.63 -9.06 8.04
CA ASN A 278 -16.15 -9.89 6.94
C ASN A 278 -14.66 -10.21 7.07
N SER A 279 -13.85 -9.40 7.76
CA SER A 279 -12.43 -9.68 7.99
C SER A 279 -12.19 -10.90 8.89
N PHE A 280 -13.22 -11.40 9.58
CA PHE A 280 -13.18 -12.65 10.35
C PHE A 280 -13.56 -13.89 9.52
N THR A 281 -14.05 -13.72 8.29
CA THR A 281 -14.45 -14.87 7.43
C THR A 281 -13.29 -15.43 6.59
N THR A 282 -12.14 -14.77 6.59
CA THR A 282 -11.01 -15.14 5.73
C THR A 282 -9.69 -14.72 6.36
N THR A 283 -8.62 -15.38 5.94
CA THR A 283 -7.24 -15.02 6.29
C THR A 283 -6.62 -13.99 5.33
N ILE A 284 -7.37 -13.56 4.31
CA ILE A 284 -6.89 -12.59 3.33
C ILE A 284 -6.73 -11.22 4.00
N THR A 285 -5.53 -10.67 3.91
CA THR A 285 -5.17 -9.35 4.46
C THR A 285 -4.55 -8.46 3.39
N ASN A 286 -4.44 -7.17 3.68
CA ASN A 286 -3.73 -6.21 2.83
C ASN A 286 -2.20 -6.22 3.00
N GLY A 287 -1.67 -7.11 3.83
CA GLY A 287 -0.25 -7.13 4.21
C GLY A 287 0.72 -7.24 3.02
N PHE A 288 0.36 -8.01 1.97
CA PHE A 288 1.16 -8.04 0.74
C PHE A 288 1.20 -6.67 0.05
N THR A 289 0.05 -6.01 -0.07
CA THR A 289 -0.09 -4.69 -0.70
C THR A 289 0.67 -3.62 0.10
N GLU A 290 0.62 -3.66 1.43
CA GLU A 290 1.42 -2.79 2.29
C GLU A 290 2.92 -3.04 2.11
N GLY A 291 3.35 -4.30 1.99
CA GLY A 291 4.72 -4.68 1.66
C GLY A 291 5.17 -4.10 0.32
N CYS A 292 4.31 -4.17 -0.71
CA CYS A 292 4.55 -3.53 -2.01
C CYS A 292 4.68 -2.02 -1.88
N ASN A 293 3.78 -1.36 -1.15
CA ASN A 293 3.83 0.07 -0.89
C ASN A 293 5.14 0.50 -0.22
N ASN A 294 5.71 -0.32 0.68
CA ASN A 294 7.00 -0.04 1.30
C ASN A 294 8.16 -0.14 0.29
N LYS A 295 8.18 -1.15 -0.58
CA LYS A 295 9.16 -1.25 -1.67
C LYS A 295 9.04 -0.07 -2.65
N ILE A 296 7.83 0.35 -3.01
CA ILE A 296 7.57 1.52 -3.85
C ILE A 296 8.13 2.79 -3.21
N LYS A 297 7.97 2.97 -1.89
CA LYS A 297 8.55 4.11 -1.16
C LYS A 297 10.08 4.12 -1.26
N VAL A 298 10.73 2.95 -1.17
CA VAL A 298 12.19 2.83 -1.33
C VAL A 298 12.61 3.19 -2.74
N LEU A 299 11.98 2.61 -3.77
CA LEU A 299 12.24 2.95 -5.18
C LEU A 299 12.13 4.46 -5.41
N LYS A 300 11.04 5.07 -4.94
CA LYS A 300 10.80 6.51 -5.10
C LYS A 300 11.87 7.35 -4.39
N ARG A 301 12.28 6.97 -3.18
CA ARG A 301 13.32 7.66 -2.42
C ARG A 301 14.65 7.60 -3.14
N ASN A 302 15.07 6.43 -3.59
CA ASN A 302 16.33 6.23 -4.32
C ASN A 302 16.38 7.04 -5.62
N ALA A 303 15.24 7.16 -6.31
CA ALA A 303 15.14 7.92 -7.57
C ALA A 303 14.86 9.42 -7.37
N TYR A 304 14.81 9.92 -6.12
CA TYR A 304 14.40 11.31 -5.81
C TYR A 304 13.03 11.68 -6.42
N GLY A 305 12.16 10.71 -6.65
CA GLY A 305 10.85 10.85 -7.26
C GLY A 305 10.81 10.51 -8.74
N PHE A 306 9.61 10.48 -9.30
CA PHE A 306 9.33 10.25 -10.72
C PHE A 306 8.41 11.34 -11.26
N ARG A 307 8.77 11.96 -12.39
CA ARG A 307 7.89 12.95 -13.05
C ARG A 307 6.90 12.29 -14.00
N ASN A 308 7.30 11.21 -14.68
CA ASN A 308 6.49 10.52 -15.68
C ASN A 308 5.83 9.29 -15.07
N PHE A 309 4.49 9.28 -15.01
CA PHE A 309 3.71 8.19 -14.43
C PHE A 309 3.91 6.87 -15.16
N LYS A 310 3.91 6.84 -16.52
CA LYS A 310 4.08 5.59 -17.28
C LYS A 310 5.41 4.90 -16.93
N ARG A 311 6.50 5.68 -16.83
CA ARG A 311 7.80 5.15 -16.41
C ARG A 311 7.79 4.65 -14.97
N PHE A 312 7.10 5.37 -14.07
CA PHE A 312 6.97 4.97 -12.67
C PHE A 312 6.17 3.67 -12.54
N ARG A 313 5.01 3.58 -13.20
CA ARG A 313 4.20 2.36 -13.29
C ARG A 313 5.02 1.17 -13.79
N ASN A 314 5.70 1.32 -14.93
CA ASN A 314 6.51 0.23 -15.49
C ASN A 314 7.65 -0.19 -14.56
N ARG A 315 8.29 0.76 -13.86
CA ARG A 315 9.33 0.44 -12.86
C ARG A 315 8.76 -0.34 -11.67
N ILE A 316 7.59 0.02 -11.20
CA ILE A 316 6.93 -0.72 -10.12
C ILE A 316 6.58 -2.13 -10.60
N LEU A 317 5.87 -2.26 -11.72
CA LEU A 317 5.45 -3.57 -12.25
C LEU A 317 6.64 -4.48 -12.59
N HIS A 318 7.80 -3.91 -12.86
CA HIS A 318 9.02 -4.66 -13.13
C HIS A 318 9.68 -5.22 -11.86
N MET A 319 9.43 -4.60 -10.70
CA MET A 319 9.96 -5.06 -9.41
C MET A 319 9.18 -6.23 -8.80
N PHE A 320 7.97 -6.50 -9.31
CA PHE A 320 7.04 -7.49 -8.82
C PHE A 320 6.62 -8.47 -9.91
#